data_ee3fb3d66c3630cc177a98e96750b066
#
_entry.id   ee3fb3d66c3630cc177a98e96750b066
#
_cell.length_a   1.000
_cell.length_b   1.000
_cell.length_c   1.000
_cell.angle_alpha   90.00
_cell.angle_beta   90.00
_cell.angle_gamma   90.00
#
_symmetry.space_group_name_H-M   'P 1'
#
loop_
_entity.id
_entity.type
_entity.pdbx_description
1 polymer ?
#
loop_
_entity_poly.entity_id
_entity_poly.type
_entity_poly.pdbx_seq_one_letter_code
_entity_poly.pdbx_strand_id
1 'polypeptide(L)'
;VVEAIGQERLERVRLQTPKGIIEIECDRLACGFGLVPNTQLGQLMGCQIKDNAITVDDYQCTSQPQVWAAGECTGFGGSELAMVEGSIAGYAAIGQNEKARQLFAQRQRYRLFAHLLEKSFNLRAELKTLARPETIFCRCEDVTFDKVAKRSSWIDAKLHTRCGMGACQGSTCATAAACLFDWQLPNSRPPLLPTRVKSLMAMSTSPLNQK
;
A
#
# COMPACT_ATOMS: atom_id res chain seq x y z
N VAL A 1 1.96 6.41 21.20
CA VAL A 1 3.31 6.64 21.75
C VAL A 1 3.58 8.13 21.70
N VAL A 2 3.96 8.73 22.81
CA VAL A 2 4.34 10.14 22.90
C VAL A 2 5.84 10.28 22.85
N GLU A 3 6.55 9.34 23.47
CA GLU A 3 8.01 9.38 23.60
C GLU A 3 8.58 7.97 23.70
N ALA A 4 9.72 7.74 23.08
CA ALA A 4 10.56 6.55 23.25
C ALA A 4 11.82 7.00 24.01
N ILE A 5 12.11 6.37 25.13
CA ILE A 5 13.11 6.77 26.11
C ILE A 5 14.19 5.71 26.21
N GLY A 6 15.45 6.13 26.20
CA GLY A 6 16.66 5.31 26.34
C GLY A 6 17.88 6.06 25.86
N GLN A 7 19.10 5.60 26.18
CA GLN A 7 20.34 6.18 25.70
C GLN A 7 20.90 5.42 24.50
N GLU A 8 21.42 4.22 24.70
CA GLU A 8 21.95 3.37 23.61
C GLU A 8 20.91 2.43 23.02
N ARG A 9 19.86 2.12 23.77
CA ARG A 9 18.74 1.27 23.38
C ARG A 9 17.45 1.80 23.98
N LEU A 10 16.33 1.29 23.47
CA LEU A 10 15.03 1.57 24.05
C LEU A 10 14.95 0.92 25.44
N GLU A 11 14.50 1.66 26.43
CA GLU A 11 14.32 1.22 27.81
C GLU A 11 12.87 1.29 28.25
N ARG A 12 12.12 2.27 27.72
CA ARG A 12 10.69 2.44 27.99
C ARG A 12 10.02 3.31 26.95
N VAL A 13 8.70 3.21 26.90
CA VAL A 13 7.86 4.08 26.08
C VAL A 13 6.84 4.80 26.96
N ARG A 14 6.54 6.04 26.58
CA ARG A 14 5.46 6.82 27.19
C ARG A 14 4.27 6.85 26.25
N LEU A 15 3.11 6.46 26.76
CA LEU A 15 1.86 6.40 26.00
C LEU A 15 0.85 7.39 26.56
N GLN A 16 0.20 8.16 25.68
CA GLN A 16 -0.98 8.92 26.04
C GLN A 16 -2.21 8.03 25.89
N THR A 17 -2.93 7.81 27.00
CA THR A 17 -4.18 7.07 27.01
C THR A 17 -5.35 7.99 27.39
N PRO A 18 -6.62 7.59 27.23
CA PRO A 18 -7.77 8.35 27.73
C PRO A 18 -7.74 8.58 29.24
N LYS A 19 -7.02 7.74 30.00
CA LYS A 19 -6.87 7.84 31.46
C LYS A 19 -5.63 8.63 31.90
N GLY A 20 -4.84 9.15 30.98
CA GLY A 20 -3.60 9.87 31.24
C GLY A 20 -2.38 9.24 30.60
N ILE A 21 -1.21 9.75 30.96
CA ILE A 21 0.08 9.23 30.48
C ILE A 21 0.48 8.01 31.34
N ILE A 22 0.89 6.94 30.66
CA ILE A 22 1.49 5.75 31.27
C ILE A 22 2.87 5.50 30.70
N GLU A 23 3.76 4.91 31.49
CA GLU A 23 5.08 4.45 31.04
C GLU A 23 5.08 2.91 31.05
N ILE A 24 5.70 2.32 30.03
CA ILE A 24 5.87 0.86 29.89
C ILE A 24 7.34 0.60 29.63
N GLU A 25 7.97 -0.21 30.49
CA GLU A 25 9.33 -0.70 30.25
C GLU A 25 9.33 -1.69 29.10
N CYS A 26 10.20 -1.47 28.12
CA CYS A 26 10.37 -2.34 26.97
C CYS A 26 11.71 -2.08 26.28
N ASP A 27 12.28 -3.12 25.69
CA ASP A 27 13.53 -3.03 24.91
C ASP A 27 13.27 -2.93 23.39
N ARG A 28 12.02 -3.08 22.96
CA ARG A 28 11.60 -3.02 21.54
C ARG A 28 10.25 -2.35 21.41
N LEU A 29 10.11 -1.59 20.33
CA LEU A 29 8.84 -0.98 19.90
C LEU A 29 8.55 -1.38 18.46
N ALA A 30 7.46 -2.12 18.24
CA ALA A 30 6.94 -2.43 16.93
C ALA A 30 5.88 -1.39 16.55
N CYS A 31 6.07 -0.69 15.44
CA CYS A 31 5.15 0.33 14.94
C CYS A 31 4.51 -0.14 13.63
N GLY A 32 3.18 -0.03 13.55
CA GLY A 32 2.41 -0.24 12.32
C GLY A 32 1.62 1.02 11.99
N PHE A 33 1.88 1.59 10.83
CA PHE A 33 1.24 2.84 10.36
C PHE A 33 0.14 2.57 9.33
N GLY A 34 -0.45 1.40 9.36
CA GLY A 34 -1.46 0.97 8.40
C GLY A 34 -0.86 0.18 7.23
N LEU A 35 -1.72 -0.15 6.30
CA LEU A 35 -1.39 -0.94 5.12
C LEU A 35 -1.71 -0.10 3.88
N VAL A 36 -1.06 -0.42 2.76
CA VAL A 36 -1.31 0.23 1.47
C VAL A 36 -1.58 -0.86 0.44
N PRO A 37 -2.71 -0.80 -0.28
CA PRO A 37 -3.04 -1.77 -1.31
C PRO A 37 -1.97 -1.84 -2.39
N ASN A 38 -1.55 -3.05 -2.77
CA ASN A 38 -0.68 -3.21 -3.92
C ASN A 38 -1.51 -3.21 -5.21
N THR A 39 -1.58 -2.06 -5.85
CA THR A 39 -2.37 -1.83 -7.06
C THR A 39 -1.52 -1.80 -8.34
N GLN A 40 -0.22 -2.04 -8.25
CA GLN A 40 0.71 -1.85 -9.36
C GLN A 40 0.36 -2.68 -10.60
N LEU A 41 -0.04 -3.93 -10.43
CA LEU A 41 -0.47 -4.78 -11.54
C LEU A 41 -1.76 -4.25 -12.18
N GLY A 42 -2.75 -3.84 -11.37
CA GLY A 42 -3.98 -3.22 -11.87
C GLY A 42 -3.70 -1.93 -12.65
N GLN A 43 -2.77 -1.09 -12.19
CA GLN A 43 -2.34 0.11 -12.91
C GLN A 43 -1.72 -0.22 -14.27
N LEU A 44 -0.85 -1.24 -14.34
CA LEU A 44 -0.27 -1.69 -15.62
C LEU A 44 -1.32 -2.21 -16.59
N MET A 45 -2.37 -2.84 -16.10
CA MET A 45 -3.49 -3.32 -16.89
C MET A 45 -4.50 -2.21 -17.24
N GLY A 46 -4.31 -0.99 -16.76
CA GLY A 46 -5.22 0.14 -17.00
C GLY A 46 -6.49 0.10 -16.15
N CYS A 47 -6.52 -0.65 -15.05
CA CYS A 47 -7.64 -0.66 -14.14
C CYS A 47 -7.81 0.69 -13.43
N GLN A 48 -9.05 1.10 -13.19
CA GLN A 48 -9.34 2.29 -12.42
C GLN A 48 -8.94 2.11 -10.95
N ILE A 49 -8.18 3.09 -10.45
CA ILE A 49 -7.77 3.17 -9.05
C ILE A 49 -8.54 4.32 -8.38
N LYS A 50 -9.13 4.04 -7.23
CA LYS A 50 -9.79 5.04 -6.40
C LYS A 50 -9.43 4.77 -4.93
N ASP A 51 -9.15 5.82 -4.18
CA ASP A 51 -8.78 5.73 -2.75
C ASP A 51 -7.65 4.70 -2.50
N ASN A 52 -6.64 4.71 -3.37
CA ASN A 52 -5.50 3.78 -3.38
C ASN A 52 -5.85 2.30 -3.58
N ALA A 53 -7.06 1.96 -4.03
CA ALA A 53 -7.49 0.58 -4.28
C ALA A 53 -8.01 0.40 -5.72
N ILE A 54 -7.97 -0.82 -6.24
CA ILE A 54 -8.57 -1.16 -7.53
C ILE A 54 -10.10 -1.12 -7.38
N THR A 55 -10.76 -0.31 -8.21
CA THR A 55 -12.22 -0.23 -8.24
C THR A 55 -12.82 -1.48 -8.89
N VAL A 56 -13.77 -2.10 -8.20
CA VAL A 56 -14.49 -3.29 -8.69
C VAL A 56 -16.00 -3.13 -8.47
N ASP A 57 -16.77 -3.83 -9.29
CA ASP A 57 -18.23 -3.98 -9.11
C ASP A 57 -18.57 -5.06 -8.09
N ASP A 58 -19.87 -5.38 -7.97
CA ASP A 58 -20.35 -6.42 -7.05
C ASP A 58 -19.86 -7.83 -7.39
N TYR A 59 -19.46 -8.09 -8.62
CA TYR A 59 -18.90 -9.35 -9.09
C TYR A 59 -17.37 -9.34 -9.14
N GLN A 60 -16.74 -8.36 -8.52
CA GLN A 60 -15.29 -8.15 -8.52
C GLN A 60 -14.70 -7.88 -9.91
N CYS A 61 -15.52 -7.46 -10.89
CA CYS A 61 -15.06 -7.03 -12.20
C CYS A 61 -14.39 -5.65 -12.07
N THR A 62 -13.23 -5.48 -12.70
CA THR A 62 -12.56 -4.19 -12.78
C THR A 62 -13.11 -3.34 -13.94
N SER A 63 -12.58 -2.14 -14.11
CA SER A 63 -12.88 -1.31 -15.28
C SER A 63 -12.33 -1.88 -16.60
N GLN A 64 -11.49 -2.92 -16.55
CA GLN A 64 -10.94 -3.57 -17.73
C GLN A 64 -11.71 -4.85 -18.04
N PRO A 65 -12.12 -5.09 -19.29
CA PRO A 65 -12.82 -6.31 -19.70
C PRO A 65 -12.01 -7.57 -19.36
N GLN A 66 -12.67 -8.59 -18.83
CA GLN A 66 -12.08 -9.89 -18.49
C GLN A 66 -10.97 -9.81 -17.41
N VAL A 67 -10.99 -8.77 -16.59
CA VAL A 67 -10.08 -8.60 -15.46
C VAL A 67 -10.89 -8.46 -14.18
N TRP A 68 -10.63 -9.35 -13.23
CA TRP A 68 -11.21 -9.34 -11.89
C TRP A 68 -10.13 -9.03 -10.86
N ALA A 69 -10.50 -8.36 -9.79
CA ALA A 69 -9.62 -8.10 -8.66
C ALA A 69 -10.34 -8.43 -7.35
N ALA A 70 -9.62 -9.03 -6.40
CA ALA A 70 -10.17 -9.43 -5.12
C ALA A 70 -9.10 -9.36 -4.02
N GLY A 71 -9.53 -9.21 -2.78
CA GLY A 71 -8.65 -9.14 -1.62
C GLY A 71 -8.02 -7.77 -1.46
N GLU A 72 -6.86 -7.70 -0.81
CA GLU A 72 -6.26 -6.44 -0.33
C GLU A 72 -5.98 -5.39 -1.41
N CYS A 73 -5.83 -5.79 -2.66
CA CYS A 73 -5.67 -4.82 -3.77
C CYS A 73 -6.96 -4.02 -4.06
N THR A 74 -8.11 -4.49 -3.57
CA THR A 74 -9.41 -3.80 -3.67
C THR A 74 -9.83 -3.13 -2.37
N GLY A 75 -8.99 -3.20 -1.32
CA GLY A 75 -9.20 -2.66 0.01
C GLY A 75 -8.91 -3.68 1.11
N PHE A 76 -8.59 -3.20 2.31
CA PHE A 76 -8.27 -4.10 3.42
C PHE A 76 -9.51 -4.56 4.15
N GLY A 77 -9.60 -5.86 4.41
CA GLY A 77 -10.72 -6.42 5.16
C GLY A 77 -10.43 -7.79 5.79
N GLY A 78 -9.16 -8.20 5.76
CA GLY A 78 -8.71 -9.46 6.33
C GLY A 78 -8.90 -10.66 5.40
N SER A 79 -8.39 -11.80 5.83
CA SER A 79 -8.33 -13.03 5.03
C SER A 79 -9.70 -13.57 4.66
N GLU A 80 -10.68 -13.51 5.55
CA GLU A 80 -12.04 -14.00 5.32
C GLU A 80 -12.74 -13.20 4.23
N LEU A 81 -12.61 -11.87 4.24
CA LEU A 81 -13.15 -11.02 3.17
C LEU A 81 -12.46 -11.35 1.85
N ALA A 82 -11.13 -11.43 1.83
CA ALA A 82 -10.36 -11.74 0.63
C ALA A 82 -10.74 -13.09 0.01
N MET A 83 -10.97 -14.13 0.83
CA MET A 83 -11.42 -15.44 0.37
C MET A 83 -12.82 -15.41 -0.27
N VAL A 84 -13.75 -14.69 0.35
CA VAL A 84 -15.11 -14.54 -0.20
C VAL A 84 -15.10 -13.74 -1.49
N GLU A 85 -14.37 -12.63 -1.54
CA GLU A 85 -14.22 -11.82 -2.76
C GLU A 85 -13.54 -12.60 -3.89
N GLY A 86 -12.50 -13.39 -3.56
CA GLY A 86 -11.85 -14.28 -4.52
C GLY A 86 -12.80 -15.34 -5.08
N SER A 87 -13.68 -15.91 -4.23
CA SER A 87 -14.69 -16.86 -4.67
C SER A 87 -15.74 -16.20 -5.59
N ILE A 88 -16.19 -14.99 -5.26
CA ILE A 88 -17.09 -14.20 -6.10
C ILE A 88 -16.44 -13.94 -7.47
N ALA A 89 -15.19 -13.46 -7.49
CA ALA A 89 -14.44 -13.22 -8.71
C ALA A 89 -14.30 -14.47 -9.57
N GLY A 90 -13.96 -15.62 -8.95
CA GLY A 90 -13.83 -16.90 -9.63
C GLY A 90 -15.14 -17.37 -10.27
N TYR A 91 -16.26 -17.29 -9.55
CA TYR A 91 -17.57 -17.63 -10.11
C TYR A 91 -18.00 -16.69 -11.24
N ALA A 92 -17.77 -15.39 -11.07
CA ALA A 92 -18.08 -14.39 -12.10
C ALA A 92 -17.25 -14.61 -13.37
N ALA A 93 -15.97 -14.94 -13.25
CA ALA A 93 -15.06 -15.16 -14.36
C ALA A 93 -15.50 -16.34 -15.26
N ILE A 94 -16.21 -17.34 -14.70
CA ILE A 94 -16.75 -18.48 -15.46
C ILE A 94 -18.26 -18.36 -15.72
N GLY A 95 -18.84 -17.18 -15.54
CA GLY A 95 -20.26 -16.91 -15.82
C GLY A 95 -21.26 -17.49 -14.82
N GLN A 96 -20.82 -18.01 -13.67
CA GLN A 96 -21.70 -18.58 -12.62
C GLN A 96 -22.20 -17.51 -11.65
N ASN A 97 -22.84 -16.46 -12.16
CA ASN A 97 -23.23 -15.28 -11.40
C ASN A 97 -24.19 -15.59 -10.22
N GLU A 98 -25.04 -16.60 -10.35
CA GLU A 98 -25.95 -17.00 -9.26
C GLU A 98 -25.18 -17.55 -8.05
N LYS A 99 -24.10 -18.32 -8.27
CA LYS A 99 -23.24 -18.77 -7.17
C LYS A 99 -22.47 -17.61 -6.55
N ALA A 100 -22.02 -16.64 -7.35
CA ALA A 100 -21.39 -15.44 -6.84
C ALA A 100 -22.35 -14.65 -5.92
N ARG A 101 -23.62 -14.47 -6.33
CA ARG A 101 -24.64 -13.76 -5.54
C ARG A 101 -24.90 -14.39 -4.17
N GLN A 102 -24.86 -15.70 -4.06
CA GLN A 102 -25.05 -16.39 -2.78
C GLN A 102 -24.03 -15.99 -1.73
N LEU A 103 -22.87 -15.47 -2.14
CA LEU A 103 -21.79 -15.03 -1.24
C LEU A 103 -21.89 -13.55 -0.84
N PHE A 104 -22.78 -12.76 -1.45
CA PHE A 104 -22.85 -11.31 -1.21
C PHE A 104 -23.20 -10.97 0.25
N ALA A 105 -24.12 -11.71 0.87
CA ALA A 105 -24.48 -11.50 2.26
C ALA A 105 -23.29 -11.77 3.22
N GLN A 106 -22.52 -12.82 2.94
CA GLN A 106 -21.31 -13.15 3.70
C GLN A 106 -20.23 -12.08 3.51
N ARG A 107 -19.98 -11.64 2.26
CA ARG A 107 -19.09 -10.51 1.96
C ARG A 107 -19.48 -9.27 2.75
N GLN A 108 -20.78 -8.93 2.78
CA GLN A 108 -21.24 -7.74 3.49
C GLN A 108 -20.95 -7.79 4.98
N ARG A 109 -21.06 -8.93 5.62
CA ARG A 109 -20.69 -9.08 7.04
C ARG A 109 -19.21 -8.76 7.29
N TYR A 110 -18.33 -9.27 6.42
CA TYR A 110 -16.89 -9.01 6.55
C TYR A 110 -16.53 -7.55 6.20
N ARG A 111 -17.24 -6.93 5.25
CA ARG A 111 -17.06 -5.50 4.93
C ARG A 111 -17.42 -4.58 6.10
N LEU A 112 -18.45 -4.92 6.88
CA LEU A 112 -18.76 -4.18 8.10
C LEU A 112 -17.61 -4.23 9.11
N PHE A 113 -17.00 -5.39 9.29
CA PHE A 113 -15.82 -5.54 10.14
C PHE A 113 -14.61 -4.76 9.59
N ALA A 114 -14.35 -4.86 8.28
CA ALA A 114 -13.30 -4.10 7.61
C ALA A 114 -13.42 -2.59 7.84
N HIS A 115 -14.64 -2.06 7.73
CA HIS A 115 -14.92 -0.64 7.98
C HIS A 115 -14.66 -0.22 9.45
N LEU A 116 -14.98 -1.10 10.41
CA LEU A 116 -14.65 -0.86 11.83
C LEU A 116 -13.13 -0.83 12.06
N LEU A 117 -12.39 -1.73 11.42
CA LEU A 117 -10.92 -1.73 11.49
C LEU A 117 -10.33 -0.45 10.90
N GLU A 118 -10.76 -0.05 9.70
CA GLU A 118 -10.32 1.18 9.06
C GLU A 118 -10.53 2.39 9.96
N LYS A 119 -11.74 2.54 10.50
CA LYS A 119 -12.07 3.63 11.42
C LYS A 119 -11.24 3.63 12.70
N SER A 120 -10.93 2.43 13.24
CA SER A 120 -10.20 2.28 14.50
C SER A 120 -8.69 2.48 14.36
N PHE A 121 -8.14 2.14 13.19
CA PHE A 121 -6.70 2.17 12.90
C PHE A 121 -6.31 3.21 11.85
N ASN A 122 -7.15 4.21 11.64
CA ASN A 122 -6.84 5.30 10.72
C ASN A 122 -5.57 6.05 11.14
N LEU A 123 -4.80 6.46 10.16
CA LEU A 123 -3.55 7.20 10.36
C LEU A 123 -3.87 8.56 11.02
N ARG A 124 -3.24 8.83 12.15
CA ARG A 124 -3.44 10.09 12.87
C ARG A 124 -2.73 11.24 12.18
N ALA A 125 -3.35 12.42 12.19
CA ALA A 125 -2.81 13.62 11.56
C ALA A 125 -1.45 14.04 12.15
N GLU A 126 -1.22 13.78 13.45
CA GLU A 126 0.04 14.10 14.15
C GLU A 126 1.24 13.37 13.57
N LEU A 127 1.04 12.22 12.90
CA LEU A 127 2.13 11.51 12.23
C LEU A 127 2.76 12.31 11.08
N LYS A 128 2.00 13.22 10.46
CA LYS A 128 2.53 14.10 9.40
C LYS A 128 3.58 15.09 9.92
N THR A 129 3.60 15.38 11.21
CA THR A 129 4.54 16.32 11.83
C THR A 129 5.63 15.64 12.66
N LEU A 130 5.67 14.32 12.68
CA LEU A 130 6.59 13.55 13.51
C LEU A 130 8.03 13.58 12.98
N ALA A 131 8.19 13.65 11.66
CA ALA A 131 9.50 13.61 11.03
C ALA A 131 10.31 14.88 11.32
N ARG A 132 11.57 14.69 11.73
CA ARG A 132 12.55 15.75 11.91
C ARG A 132 13.45 15.86 10.67
N PRO A 133 14.18 16.97 10.47
CA PRO A 133 15.06 17.14 9.31
C PRO A 133 16.04 15.98 9.09
N GLU A 134 16.59 15.43 10.16
CA GLU A 134 17.57 14.33 10.17
C GLU A 134 16.93 12.94 10.09
N THR A 135 15.60 12.82 10.19
CA THR A 135 14.90 11.54 10.08
C THR A 135 15.19 10.87 8.74
N ILE A 136 15.63 9.61 8.76
CA ILE A 136 15.87 8.84 7.53
C ILE A 136 14.53 8.57 6.83
N PHE A 137 14.37 9.18 5.68
CA PHE A 137 13.18 9.03 4.82
C PHE A 137 13.31 7.83 3.87
N CYS A 138 14.45 7.69 3.21
CA CYS A 138 14.76 6.54 2.36
C CYS A 138 15.92 5.74 2.96
N ARG A 139 15.61 4.58 3.55
CA ARG A 139 16.61 3.75 4.20
C ARG A 139 17.56 3.03 3.24
N CYS A 140 17.13 2.77 2.00
CA CYS A 140 17.98 2.11 1.00
C CYS A 140 19.09 3.02 0.46
N GLU A 141 18.91 4.33 0.50
CA GLU A 141 19.82 5.34 -0.04
C GLU A 141 20.25 6.36 1.02
N ASP A 142 19.93 6.12 2.30
CA ASP A 142 20.24 6.98 3.46
C ASP A 142 19.88 8.46 3.26
N VAL A 143 18.71 8.68 2.63
CA VAL A 143 18.22 10.03 2.34
C VAL A 143 17.41 10.55 3.52
N THR A 144 17.76 11.73 4.04
CA THR A 144 17.06 12.37 5.15
C THR A 144 15.79 13.10 4.70
N PHE A 145 14.88 13.34 5.63
CA PHE A 145 13.61 14.02 5.41
C PHE A 145 13.78 15.42 4.81
N ASP A 146 14.74 16.20 5.33
CA ASP A 146 15.00 17.58 4.87
C ASP A 146 15.41 17.65 3.39
N LYS A 147 16.14 16.63 2.89
CA LYS A 147 16.54 16.55 1.48
C LYS A 147 15.35 16.31 0.58
N VAL A 148 14.38 15.51 1.03
CA VAL A 148 13.15 15.22 0.29
C VAL A 148 12.16 16.38 0.40
N ALA A 149 11.97 16.95 1.58
CA ALA A 149 11.05 18.05 1.83
C ALA A 149 11.36 19.34 1.02
N LYS A 150 12.59 19.51 0.56
CA LYS A 150 13.01 20.61 -0.33
C LYS A 150 12.65 20.40 -1.79
N ARG A 151 11.95 19.29 -2.13
CA ARG A 151 11.62 18.94 -3.51
C ARG A 151 10.16 19.25 -3.80
N SER A 152 9.87 19.40 -5.09
CA SER A 152 8.53 19.78 -5.56
C SER A 152 7.64 18.58 -5.91
N SER A 153 8.22 17.39 -6.09
CA SER A 153 7.50 16.18 -6.48
C SER A 153 8.31 14.92 -6.18
N TRP A 154 7.63 13.76 -6.26
CA TRP A 154 8.31 12.47 -6.14
C TRP A 154 9.41 12.26 -7.18
N ILE A 155 9.17 12.66 -8.44
CA ILE A 155 10.16 12.54 -9.52
C ILE A 155 11.37 13.44 -9.23
N ASP A 156 11.13 14.69 -8.81
CA ASP A 156 12.18 15.64 -8.43
C ASP A 156 13.02 15.09 -7.26
N ALA A 157 12.38 14.53 -6.23
CA ALA A 157 13.07 13.88 -5.12
C ALA A 157 13.95 12.71 -5.58
N LYS A 158 13.44 11.83 -6.45
CA LYS A 158 14.22 10.72 -7.03
C LYS A 158 15.46 11.20 -7.76
N LEU A 159 15.30 12.18 -8.63
CA LEU A 159 16.39 12.67 -9.49
C LEU A 159 17.51 13.36 -8.70
N HIS A 160 17.15 14.12 -7.66
CA HIS A 160 18.14 14.93 -6.92
C HIS A 160 18.69 14.25 -5.67
N THR A 161 18.00 13.24 -5.13
CA THR A 161 18.40 12.61 -3.86
C THR A 161 18.61 11.10 -3.97
N ARG A 162 18.24 10.49 -5.08
CA ARG A 162 18.15 9.03 -5.28
C ARG A 162 17.08 8.35 -4.41
N CYS A 163 16.24 9.11 -3.70
CA CYS A 163 15.14 8.56 -2.90
C CYS A 163 14.26 7.64 -3.75
N GLY A 164 14.03 6.41 -3.29
CA GLY A 164 13.22 5.43 -4.01
C GLY A 164 13.93 4.73 -5.19
N MET A 165 15.25 4.93 -5.36
CA MET A 165 16.03 4.26 -6.41
C MET A 165 16.80 3.04 -5.90
N GLY A 166 16.81 2.78 -4.61
CA GLY A 166 17.48 1.64 -4.01
C GLY A 166 16.76 0.31 -4.24
N ALA A 167 17.22 -0.76 -3.58
CA ALA A 167 16.77 -2.14 -3.79
C ALA A 167 15.25 -2.34 -3.66
N CYS A 168 14.57 -1.59 -2.76
CA CYS A 168 13.12 -1.67 -2.57
C CYS A 168 12.30 -0.92 -3.65
N GLN A 169 12.96 -0.19 -4.57
CA GLN A 169 12.33 0.57 -5.65
C GLN A 169 11.22 1.53 -5.19
N GLY A 170 11.38 2.07 -3.97
CA GLY A 170 10.43 3.04 -3.41
C GLY A 170 9.19 2.45 -2.76
N SER A 171 9.10 1.13 -2.58
CA SER A 171 7.92 0.48 -2.02
C SER A 171 7.47 1.03 -0.65
N THR A 172 8.40 1.58 0.14
CA THR A 172 8.11 2.20 1.43
C THR A 172 8.07 3.73 1.34
N CYS A 173 9.14 4.35 0.84
CA CYS A 173 9.28 5.80 0.86
C CYS A 173 8.37 6.52 -0.15
N ALA A 174 7.95 5.89 -1.24
CA ALA A 174 6.98 6.52 -2.16
C ALA A 174 5.62 6.71 -1.48
N THR A 175 5.13 5.72 -0.75
CA THR A 175 3.89 5.82 0.02
C THR A 175 4.00 6.90 1.11
N ALA A 176 5.13 6.94 1.81
CA ALA A 176 5.40 8.00 2.79
C ALA A 176 5.39 9.38 2.13
N ALA A 177 5.99 9.53 0.94
CA ALA A 177 5.98 10.77 0.18
C ALA A 177 4.56 11.20 -0.21
N ALA A 178 3.74 10.29 -0.70
CA ALA A 178 2.34 10.58 -1.03
C ALA A 178 1.56 11.04 0.21
N CYS A 179 1.78 10.40 1.37
CA CYS A 179 1.08 10.73 2.62
C CYS A 179 1.54 12.06 3.23
N LEU A 180 2.86 12.33 3.25
CA LEU A 180 3.43 13.48 3.96
C LEU A 180 3.43 14.76 3.13
N PHE A 181 3.55 14.64 1.81
CA PHE A 181 3.66 15.78 0.89
C PHE A 181 2.49 15.88 -0.09
N ASP A 182 1.50 14.99 0.02
CA ASP A 182 0.36 14.88 -0.91
C ASP A 182 0.81 14.76 -2.40
N TRP A 183 1.98 14.17 -2.63
CA TRP A 183 2.53 14.03 -3.98
C TRP A 183 1.84 12.92 -4.77
N GLN A 184 1.56 13.23 -6.03
CA GLN A 184 1.12 12.23 -7.00
C GLN A 184 2.28 11.29 -7.35
N LEU A 185 2.06 10.00 -7.17
CA LEU A 185 3.03 8.99 -7.60
C LEU A 185 2.80 8.67 -9.08
N PRO A 186 3.87 8.46 -9.86
CA PRO A 186 3.72 8.05 -11.25
C PRO A 186 3.11 6.66 -11.34
N ASN A 187 2.31 6.43 -12.38
CA ASN A 187 1.77 5.10 -12.67
C ASN A 187 2.89 4.08 -12.87
N SER A 188 2.61 2.84 -12.49
CA SER A 188 3.51 1.72 -12.70
C SER A 188 3.83 1.52 -14.19
N ARG A 189 5.08 1.14 -14.48
CA ARG A 189 5.57 0.87 -15.84
C ARG A 189 6.22 -0.51 -15.90
N PRO A 190 6.15 -1.21 -17.06
CA PRO A 190 6.87 -2.46 -17.22
C PRO A 190 8.40 -2.24 -17.22
N PRO A 191 9.18 -3.18 -16.71
CA PRO A 191 8.78 -4.36 -15.95
C PRO A 191 8.36 -3.99 -14.52
N LEU A 192 7.32 -4.65 -13.99
CA LEU A 192 6.81 -4.39 -12.64
C LEU A 192 7.80 -4.76 -11.54
N LEU A 193 8.58 -5.79 -11.78
CA LEU A 193 9.60 -6.31 -10.86
C LEU A 193 10.97 -6.29 -11.54
N PRO A 194 12.09 -6.25 -10.77
CA PRO A 194 13.42 -6.41 -11.32
C PRO A 194 13.49 -7.66 -12.22
N THR A 195 13.82 -7.45 -13.48
CA THR A 195 13.70 -8.49 -14.52
C THR A 195 15.05 -8.67 -15.23
N ARG A 196 15.43 -9.92 -15.48
CA ARG A 196 16.66 -10.22 -16.22
C ARG A 196 16.50 -9.82 -17.69
N VAL A 197 17.54 -9.28 -18.32
CA VAL A 197 17.56 -8.90 -19.74
C VAL A 197 17.11 -10.08 -20.63
N LYS A 198 17.55 -11.31 -20.34
CA LYS A 198 17.12 -12.52 -21.05
C LYS A 198 15.59 -12.70 -21.07
N SER A 199 14.90 -12.39 -19.98
CA SER A 199 13.44 -12.48 -19.91
C SER A 199 12.77 -11.40 -20.75
N LEU A 200 13.32 -10.18 -20.79
CA LEU A 200 12.80 -9.09 -21.63
C LEU A 200 12.99 -9.43 -23.12
N MET A 201 14.14 -9.99 -23.50
CA MET A 201 14.39 -10.42 -24.88
C MET A 201 13.42 -11.52 -25.33
N ALA A 202 13.11 -12.48 -24.45
CA ALA A 202 12.15 -13.55 -24.77
C ALA A 202 10.73 -13.01 -25.01
N MET A 203 10.33 -11.91 -24.35
CA MET A 203 9.03 -11.26 -24.57
C MET A 203 8.94 -10.57 -25.94
N SER A 204 10.06 -10.03 -26.47
CA SER A 204 10.06 -9.36 -27.78
C SER A 204 9.90 -10.32 -28.96
N THR A 205 10.21 -11.61 -28.77
CA THR A 205 10.10 -12.65 -29.79
C THR A 205 8.78 -13.42 -29.75
N SER A 206 7.86 -13.06 -28.82
CA SER A 206 6.56 -13.71 -28.72
C SER A 206 5.62 -13.30 -29.86
N PRO A 207 4.88 -14.24 -30.49
CA PRO A 207 3.95 -13.96 -31.58
C PRO A 207 2.79 -13.02 -31.19
N LEU A 208 2.56 -12.79 -29.87
CA LEU A 208 1.52 -11.89 -29.36
C LEU A 208 1.79 -10.40 -29.61
N ASN A 209 3.00 -10.02 -29.98
CA ASN A 209 3.41 -8.64 -30.27
C ASN A 209 3.43 -8.30 -31.77
N GLN A 210 2.88 -9.14 -32.64
CA GLN A 210 2.83 -8.92 -34.10
C GLN A 210 1.42 -8.56 -34.61
N LYS A 211 0.63 -7.86 -33.78
CA LYS A 211 -0.65 -7.28 -34.25
C LYS A 211 -0.68 -5.79 -34.05
#